data_2c5162039e83b93309877631eb43cef4
#
_entry.id   2c5162039e83b93309877631eb43cef4
#
_cell.length_a   1.000
_cell.length_b   1.000
_cell.length_c   1.000
_cell.angle_alpha   90.00
_cell.angle_beta   90.00
_cell.angle_gamma   90.00
#
_symmetry.space_group_name_H-M   'P 1'
#
loop_
_entity.id
_entity.type
_entity.pdbx_description
1 polymer ?
#
loop_
_entity_poly.entity_id
_entity_poly.type
_entity_poly.pdbx_seq_one_letter_code
_entity_poly.pdbx_strand_id
1 'polypeptide(L)'
;MCIANPALASKVPLVGHIFEELGNSLGFSGDYEKYVQPLEEQASGDIVLQETPQTDEKSDTVYSKTVDGVTVTLSEMYCNEKALYLSMLIQAEDEFPETFLDLSQKPIICLSDKWKFGYNTEEIPGLEYLDGKMIDDHTYAGVLRIELEETLTWADSEENYKTVEPPEQFTVDLSIGQIIGDRSESTAPDMPEDLQAEYDQALKDNGMEPIDEAYETYTEEQKEIEHQLFTQMWNQYNERYPEANQFPNAYENWWFDGAWEFSFDVTVDHSDTVTKTVNADDACDIGEIKVTQTPFEISVNYDYSKGIDYVVTVLDAQGRPLASGFGDSFAVQDRDVSKVTVYVVDYYEYMDELKGYYYQDNYEELAKEKTYQELLDERAVYYEEVVF
;
A
#
# COMPACT_ATOMS: atom_id res chain seq x y z
N MET A 1 16.81 28.34 18.89
CA MET A 1 15.70 29.20 18.47
C MET A 1 15.63 29.06 16.95
N CYS A 2 15.03 27.97 16.50
CA CYS A 2 14.87 27.71 15.07
C CYS A 2 13.65 28.51 14.60
N ILE A 3 13.90 29.46 13.73
CA ILE A 3 12.86 30.26 13.09
C ILE A 3 12.34 29.36 11.96
N ALA A 4 11.19 28.68 12.19
CA ALA A 4 10.43 28.09 11.09
C ALA A 4 10.18 29.20 10.06
N ASN A 5 10.53 28.95 8.82
CA ASN A 5 10.34 29.90 7.74
C ASN A 5 8.86 29.85 7.31
N PRO A 6 7.99 30.75 7.79
CA PRO A 6 6.56 30.71 7.47
C PRO A 6 6.27 31.07 5.99
N ALA A 7 7.31 31.33 5.20
CA ALA A 7 7.17 31.73 3.81
C ALA A 7 7.02 30.54 2.84
N LEU A 8 7.30 29.31 3.28
CA LEU A 8 7.07 28.12 2.43
C LEU A 8 5.60 27.70 2.46
N ALA A 9 4.99 27.60 3.62
CA ALA A 9 3.57 27.23 3.77
C ALA A 9 2.58 28.21 3.07
N SER A 10 2.96 29.49 2.91
CA SER A 10 2.08 30.50 2.29
C SER A 10 2.07 30.49 0.75
N LYS A 11 2.84 29.60 0.11
CA LYS A 11 2.92 29.52 -1.36
C LYS A 11 2.20 28.32 -1.98
N VAL A 12 1.74 27.38 -1.16
CA VAL A 12 1.08 26.15 -1.65
C VAL A 12 -0.43 26.26 -1.38
N PRO A 13 -1.26 26.54 -2.39
CA PRO A 13 -2.72 26.53 -2.25
C PRO A 13 -3.29 25.13 -1.95
N LEU A 14 -2.44 24.09 -1.93
CA LEU A 14 -2.81 22.70 -1.79
C LEU A 14 -3.09 22.25 -0.35
N VAL A 15 -2.61 22.98 0.65
CA VAL A 15 -2.86 22.60 2.04
C VAL A 15 -4.34 22.74 2.34
N GLY A 16 -5.01 21.63 2.62
CA GLY A 16 -6.46 21.59 2.86
C GLY A 16 -7.31 21.07 1.67
N HIS A 17 -6.69 20.70 0.52
CA HIS A 17 -7.39 20.17 -0.66
C HIS A 17 -6.57 19.10 -1.40
N ILE A 18 -5.75 18.33 -0.68
CA ILE A 18 -4.89 17.32 -1.28
C ILE A 18 -5.71 16.19 -1.91
N PHE A 19 -6.77 15.76 -1.25
CA PHE A 19 -7.67 14.74 -1.80
C PHE A 19 -8.34 15.20 -3.09
N GLU A 20 -8.77 16.48 -3.17
CA GLU A 20 -9.38 17.05 -4.38
C GLU A 20 -8.36 17.10 -5.53
N GLU A 21 -7.15 17.58 -5.25
CA GLU A 21 -6.06 17.70 -6.25
C GLU A 21 -5.58 16.35 -6.78
N LEU A 22 -5.55 15.33 -5.91
CA LEU A 22 -5.10 13.99 -6.26
C LEU A 22 -6.23 13.07 -6.72
N GLY A 23 -7.48 13.38 -6.41
CA GLY A 23 -8.64 12.49 -6.45
C GLY A 23 -8.68 11.50 -7.61
N ASN A 24 -8.55 11.98 -8.86
CA ASN A 24 -8.58 11.12 -10.04
C ASN A 24 -7.26 10.37 -10.31
N SER A 25 -6.18 10.74 -9.64
CA SER A 25 -4.87 10.08 -9.78
C SER A 25 -4.61 9.03 -8.71
N LEU A 26 -5.44 8.96 -7.66
CA LEU A 26 -5.32 7.96 -6.60
C LEU A 26 -5.76 6.58 -7.08
N GLY A 27 -5.14 5.55 -6.55
CA GLY A 27 -5.54 4.17 -6.75
C GLY A 27 -7.00 3.94 -6.32
N PHE A 28 -7.35 4.43 -5.13
CA PHE A 28 -8.73 4.50 -4.65
C PHE A 28 -9.30 5.89 -4.90
N SER A 29 -9.54 6.24 -6.16
CA SER A 29 -10.05 7.54 -6.54
C SER A 29 -11.56 7.65 -6.37
N GLY A 30 -12.06 8.89 -6.11
CA GLY A 30 -13.48 9.16 -5.94
C GLY A 30 -13.75 10.61 -5.53
N ASP A 31 -15.00 10.89 -5.18
CA ASP A 31 -15.43 12.21 -4.69
C ASP A 31 -15.13 12.35 -3.20
N TYR A 32 -13.86 12.55 -2.87
CA TYR A 32 -13.42 12.72 -1.50
C TYR A 32 -13.97 13.95 -0.81
N GLU A 33 -14.28 15.05 -1.54
CA GLU A 33 -14.78 16.31 -0.98
C GLU A 33 -16.01 16.10 -0.09
N LYS A 34 -16.84 15.11 -0.42
CA LYS A 34 -18.05 14.77 0.33
C LYS A 34 -17.77 14.11 1.70
N TYR A 35 -16.64 13.43 1.84
CA TYR A 35 -16.38 12.53 2.97
C TYR A 35 -15.20 12.95 3.84
N VAL A 36 -14.25 13.70 3.29
CA VAL A 36 -13.04 14.10 4.03
C VAL A 36 -13.38 15.10 5.13
N GLN A 37 -12.63 14.96 6.21
CA GLN A 37 -12.69 15.87 7.35
C GLN A 37 -11.32 16.55 7.50
N PRO A 38 -11.28 17.87 7.73
CA PRO A 38 -10.04 18.54 8.05
C PRO A 38 -9.53 18.04 9.41
N LEU A 39 -8.21 17.87 9.52
CA LEU A 39 -7.57 17.63 10.80
C LEU A 39 -7.55 18.92 11.61
N GLU A 40 -8.22 18.92 12.75
CA GLU A 40 -8.23 20.04 13.69
C GLU A 40 -7.18 19.83 14.79
N GLU A 41 -6.29 20.82 14.99
CA GLU A 41 -5.40 20.81 16.15
C GLU A 41 -6.23 20.81 17.43
N GLN A 42 -6.11 19.76 18.23
CA GLN A 42 -6.62 19.77 19.59
C GLN A 42 -5.87 20.86 20.35
N ALA A 43 -6.59 21.83 20.89
CA ALA A 43 -6.02 22.79 21.81
C ALA A 43 -5.48 22.02 23.03
N SER A 44 -4.18 21.73 23.03
CA SER A 44 -3.50 21.22 24.23
C SER A 44 -3.72 22.25 25.34
N GLY A 45 -4.53 21.83 26.35
CA GLY A 45 -4.99 22.70 27.40
C GLY A 45 -3.86 23.27 28.25
N ASP A 46 -3.39 24.46 27.87
CA ASP A 46 -2.84 25.44 28.79
C ASP A 46 -3.30 26.82 28.28
N ILE A 47 -4.38 27.27 28.88
CA ILE A 47 -5.04 28.54 28.59
C ILE A 47 -4.14 29.69 29.03
N VAL A 48 -3.54 30.39 28.09
CA VAL A 48 -3.18 31.80 28.28
C VAL A 48 -4.06 32.62 27.37
N LEU A 49 -5.09 33.21 27.98
CA LEU A 49 -5.95 34.20 27.35
C LEU A 49 -5.11 35.41 26.86
N GLN A 50 -4.96 35.51 25.54
CA GLN A 50 -4.75 36.80 24.90
C GLN A 50 -5.78 36.99 23.80
N GLU A 51 -6.69 37.93 24.06
CA GLU A 51 -7.66 38.42 23.08
C GLU A 51 -6.90 39.06 21.92
N THR A 52 -7.02 38.50 20.73
CA THR A 52 -6.71 39.17 19.46
C THR A 52 -7.94 39.12 18.54
N PRO A 53 -8.20 40.18 17.72
CA PRO A 53 -9.50 40.37 17.08
C PRO A 53 -9.77 39.32 16.00
N GLN A 54 -11.01 38.83 16.02
CA GLN A 54 -11.58 37.97 14.98
C GLN A 54 -11.48 38.63 13.61
N THR A 55 -10.71 38.02 12.72
CA THR A 55 -10.95 38.12 11.29
C THR A 55 -11.57 36.80 10.87
N ASP A 56 -12.75 36.87 10.24
CA ASP A 56 -13.50 35.76 9.69
C ASP A 56 -12.79 35.14 8.44
N GLU A 57 -11.61 34.57 8.64
CA GLU A 57 -11.05 33.61 7.71
C GLU A 57 -11.03 32.28 8.47
N LYS A 58 -11.69 31.24 7.92
CA LYS A 58 -11.53 29.86 8.36
C LYS A 58 -10.02 29.61 8.41
N SER A 59 -9.48 29.55 9.59
CA SER A 59 -8.10 29.10 9.82
C SER A 59 -8.12 27.60 9.49
N ASP A 60 -7.56 27.26 8.33
CA ASP A 60 -7.26 25.88 8.00
C ASP A 60 -6.27 25.37 9.06
N THR A 61 -6.76 24.53 9.95
CA THR A 61 -5.96 23.91 11.00
C THR A 61 -5.15 22.80 10.36
N VAL A 62 -3.85 22.99 10.32
CA VAL A 62 -2.91 22.12 9.64
C VAL A 62 -1.91 21.53 10.61
N TYR A 63 -1.83 20.20 10.69
CA TYR A 63 -0.79 19.50 11.42
C TYR A 63 0.51 19.54 10.62
N SER A 64 1.51 20.28 11.07
CA SER A 64 2.78 20.46 10.37
C SER A 64 3.96 20.30 11.30
N LYS A 65 4.94 19.46 10.92
CA LYS A 65 6.18 19.22 11.67
C LYS A 65 7.37 19.31 10.74
N THR A 66 8.40 20.03 11.17
CA THR A 66 9.67 20.18 10.42
C THR A 66 10.82 19.54 11.19
N VAL A 67 11.54 18.65 10.53
CA VAL A 67 12.74 18.00 11.04
C VAL A 67 13.82 18.07 9.96
N ASP A 68 14.99 18.58 10.29
CA ASP A 68 16.18 18.66 9.41
C ASP A 68 15.89 19.15 7.98
N GLY A 69 15.05 20.20 7.85
CA GLY A 69 14.72 20.83 6.57
C GLY A 69 13.58 20.12 5.80
N VAL A 70 13.01 19.04 6.34
CA VAL A 70 11.87 18.36 5.76
C VAL A 70 10.61 18.60 6.60
N THR A 71 9.58 19.12 5.99
CA THR A 71 8.29 19.40 6.62
C THR A 71 7.25 18.38 6.15
N VAL A 72 6.65 17.68 7.09
CA VAL A 72 5.48 16.83 6.84
C VAL A 72 4.24 17.55 7.37
N THR A 73 3.24 17.66 6.53
CA THR A 73 1.97 18.28 6.84
C THR A 73 0.83 17.30 6.59
N LEU A 74 0.01 17.02 7.60
CA LEU A 74 -1.24 16.29 7.48
C LEU A 74 -2.38 17.31 7.44
N SER A 75 -3.33 17.16 6.52
CA SER A 75 -4.38 18.17 6.34
C SER A 75 -5.80 17.64 6.43
N GLU A 76 -6.06 16.51 5.83
CA GLU A 76 -7.39 15.93 5.73
C GLU A 76 -7.36 14.44 6.00
N MET A 77 -8.47 13.90 6.48
CA MET A 77 -8.63 12.46 6.66
C MET A 77 -10.02 12.01 6.24
N TYR A 78 -10.11 10.74 5.90
CA TYR A 78 -11.35 9.99 5.78
C TYR A 78 -11.15 8.62 6.43
N CYS A 79 -12.11 8.16 7.22
CA CYS A 79 -12.05 6.84 7.85
C CYS A 79 -13.39 6.15 7.69
N ASN A 80 -13.37 4.93 7.19
CA ASN A 80 -14.53 4.04 7.17
C ASN A 80 -14.22 2.77 7.98
N GLU A 81 -15.08 1.77 7.94
CA GLU A 81 -14.91 0.51 8.67
C GLU A 81 -13.69 -0.30 8.20
N LYS A 82 -13.16 -0.01 7.00
CA LYS A 82 -12.09 -0.78 6.37
C LYS A 82 -10.74 -0.09 6.42
N ALA A 83 -10.71 1.21 6.18
CA ALA A 83 -9.45 1.93 6.05
C ALA A 83 -9.53 3.37 6.56
N LEU A 84 -8.38 3.84 7.03
CA LEU A 84 -8.09 5.26 7.28
C LEU A 84 -7.30 5.81 6.10
N TYR A 85 -7.79 6.86 5.51
CA TYR A 85 -7.13 7.64 4.46
C TYR A 85 -6.65 8.97 5.05
N LEU A 86 -5.39 9.30 4.84
CA LEU A 86 -4.75 10.48 5.41
C LEU A 86 -3.99 11.24 4.32
N SER A 87 -4.37 12.47 4.07
CA SER A 87 -3.66 13.31 3.10
C SER A 87 -2.38 13.89 3.70
N MET A 88 -1.30 13.87 2.92
CA MET A 88 0.02 14.27 3.35
C MET A 88 0.72 15.14 2.31
N LEU A 89 1.35 16.22 2.77
CA LEU A 89 2.26 17.03 1.99
C LEU A 89 3.67 16.91 2.60
N ILE A 90 4.65 16.56 1.79
CA ILE A 90 6.05 16.48 2.18
C ILE A 90 6.80 17.56 1.42
N GLN A 91 7.48 18.46 2.14
CA GLN A 91 8.25 19.55 1.57
C GLN A 91 9.68 19.49 2.09
N ALA A 92 10.66 19.55 1.18
CA ALA A 92 12.08 19.56 1.54
C ALA A 92 12.72 20.90 1.14
N GLU A 93 13.72 21.34 1.92
CA GLU A 93 14.53 22.53 1.57
C GLU A 93 15.39 22.26 0.34
N ASP A 94 15.94 21.04 0.24
CA ASP A 94 16.68 20.58 -0.93
C ASP A 94 15.72 19.87 -1.91
N GLU A 95 16.10 19.78 -3.18
CA GLU A 95 15.36 19.05 -4.21
C GLU A 95 15.27 17.55 -3.84
N PHE A 96 14.11 16.94 -4.07
CA PHE A 96 13.97 15.49 -3.91
C PHE A 96 14.92 14.77 -4.86
N PRO A 97 15.60 13.71 -4.41
CA PRO A 97 16.36 12.87 -5.30
C PRO A 97 15.47 12.22 -6.38
N GLU A 98 16.07 11.90 -7.52
CA GLU A 98 15.37 11.18 -8.58
C GLU A 98 14.81 9.86 -8.04
N THR A 99 13.53 9.59 -8.33
CA THR A 99 12.76 8.50 -7.75
C THR A 99 12.25 7.59 -8.86
N PHE A 100 12.35 6.28 -8.63
CA PHE A 100 11.79 5.27 -9.53
C PHE A 100 10.27 5.46 -9.65
N LEU A 101 9.73 5.23 -10.84
CA LEU A 101 8.30 5.35 -11.10
C LEU A 101 7.67 3.96 -11.22
N ASP A 102 6.50 3.80 -10.64
CA ASP A 102 5.68 2.60 -10.82
C ASP A 102 5.12 2.50 -12.26
N LEU A 103 4.36 1.44 -12.54
CA LEU A 103 3.71 1.23 -13.84
C LEU A 103 2.70 2.34 -14.19
N SER A 104 2.19 3.07 -13.20
CA SER A 104 1.28 4.20 -13.35
C SER A 104 2.01 5.55 -13.48
N GLN A 105 3.34 5.51 -13.59
CA GLN A 105 4.21 6.70 -13.67
C GLN A 105 4.16 7.57 -12.41
N LYS A 106 3.94 6.96 -11.25
CA LYS A 106 3.99 7.62 -9.95
C LYS A 106 5.31 7.34 -9.25
N PRO A 107 5.90 8.31 -8.52
CA PRO A 107 7.11 8.07 -7.74
C PRO A 107 6.81 7.09 -6.59
N ILE A 108 7.70 6.10 -6.43
CA ILE A 108 7.61 5.11 -5.35
C ILE A 108 8.20 5.73 -4.09
N ILE A 109 7.33 6.18 -3.19
CA ILE A 109 7.69 6.75 -1.89
C ILE A 109 6.95 6.00 -0.80
N CYS A 110 7.68 5.59 0.24
CA CYS A 110 7.09 4.95 1.41
C CYS A 110 7.58 5.59 2.72
N LEU A 111 6.86 5.32 3.78
CA LEU A 111 7.18 5.76 5.14
C LEU A 111 7.62 4.56 5.97
N SER A 112 8.72 4.70 6.70
CA SER A 112 8.99 3.83 7.85
C SER A 112 8.34 4.49 9.06
N ASP A 113 7.26 3.93 9.54
CA ASP A 113 6.41 4.54 10.52
C ASP A 113 6.02 3.60 11.67
N LYS A 114 5.31 4.15 12.62
CA LYS A 114 4.66 3.42 13.72
C LYS A 114 3.32 4.03 14.00
N TRP A 115 2.35 3.15 14.17
CA TRP A 115 0.98 3.49 14.49
C TRP A 115 0.60 3.00 15.87
N LYS A 116 -0.14 3.83 16.59
CA LYS A 116 -0.81 3.44 17.82
C LYS A 116 -2.25 3.92 17.80
N PHE A 117 -3.17 3.00 17.88
CA PHE A 117 -4.59 3.28 17.95
C PHE A 117 -5.05 3.29 19.40
N GLY A 118 -5.85 4.28 19.80
CA GLY A 118 -6.26 4.46 21.19
C GLY A 118 -7.00 3.29 21.84
N TYR A 119 -7.49 2.36 21.04
CA TYR A 119 -8.13 1.12 21.49
C TYR A 119 -7.21 -0.11 21.41
N ASN A 120 -5.99 0.06 20.92
CA ASN A 120 -4.92 -0.94 20.92
C ASN A 120 -3.81 -0.52 21.88
N THR A 121 -3.19 -1.47 22.57
CA THR A 121 -2.10 -1.20 23.52
C THR A 121 -0.72 -1.27 22.90
N GLU A 122 -0.61 -1.82 21.70
CA GLU A 122 0.65 -2.06 21.01
C GLU A 122 0.88 -1.02 19.91
N GLU A 123 2.15 -0.66 19.71
CA GLU A 123 2.59 0.08 18.53
C GLU A 123 2.75 -0.89 17.38
N ILE A 124 2.23 -0.53 16.22
CA ILE A 124 2.31 -1.33 15.00
C ILE A 124 3.34 -0.67 14.10
N PRO A 125 4.49 -1.32 13.84
CA PRO A 125 5.45 -0.81 12.87
C PRO A 125 4.87 -0.98 11.47
N GLY A 126 5.05 0.04 10.63
CA GLY A 126 4.60 0.08 9.26
C GLY A 126 5.73 0.37 8.27
N LEU A 127 5.48 0.00 7.04
CA LEU A 127 6.17 0.46 5.85
C LEU A 127 5.10 0.76 4.80
N GLU A 128 4.60 1.98 4.87
CA GLU A 128 3.40 2.35 4.12
C GLU A 128 3.75 3.14 2.86
N TYR A 129 3.23 2.72 1.72
CA TYR A 129 3.40 3.41 0.45
C TYR A 129 2.43 4.59 0.32
N LEU A 130 2.97 5.72 -0.12
CA LEU A 130 2.17 6.90 -0.40
C LEU A 130 1.68 6.88 -1.86
N ASP A 131 0.39 6.93 -2.03
CA ASP A 131 -0.23 7.11 -3.35
C ASP A 131 -0.31 8.60 -3.67
N GLY A 132 0.58 9.08 -4.55
CA GLY A 132 0.69 10.52 -4.78
C GLY A 132 1.54 10.91 -5.99
N LYS A 133 1.92 12.19 -6.02
CA LYS A 133 2.74 12.76 -7.10
C LYS A 133 3.68 13.86 -6.61
N MET A 134 4.76 14.09 -7.36
CA MET A 134 5.54 15.32 -7.21
C MET A 134 4.72 16.50 -7.73
N ILE A 135 4.63 17.55 -6.91
CA ILE A 135 4.03 18.84 -7.30
C ILE A 135 5.08 19.73 -7.95
N ASP A 136 6.27 19.72 -7.38
CA ASP A 136 7.49 20.34 -7.90
C ASP A 136 8.71 19.59 -7.32
N ASP A 137 9.93 20.07 -7.62
CA ASP A 137 11.19 19.42 -7.21
C ASP A 137 11.39 19.37 -5.68
N HIS A 138 10.59 20.13 -4.91
CA HIS A 138 10.67 20.25 -3.46
C HIS A 138 9.41 19.78 -2.72
N THR A 139 8.38 19.39 -3.44
CA THR A 139 7.06 19.13 -2.85
C THR A 139 6.44 17.86 -3.41
N TYR A 140 6.13 16.94 -2.53
CA TYR A 140 5.34 15.73 -2.82
C TYR A 140 4.00 15.80 -2.11
N ALA A 141 2.91 15.49 -2.80
CA ALA A 141 1.59 15.32 -2.22
C ALA A 141 1.13 13.89 -2.40
N GLY A 142 0.62 13.28 -1.33
CA GLY A 142 0.17 11.90 -1.35
C GLY A 142 -0.94 11.62 -0.35
N VAL A 143 -1.55 10.46 -0.51
CA VAL A 143 -2.52 9.88 0.43
C VAL A 143 -1.95 8.59 0.96
N LEU A 144 -1.96 8.47 2.26
CA LEU A 144 -1.65 7.25 2.99
C LEU A 144 -2.96 6.52 3.28
N ARG A 145 -3.03 5.23 2.92
CA ARG A 145 -4.17 4.37 3.25
C ARG A 145 -3.71 3.26 4.19
N ILE A 146 -4.31 3.22 5.35
CA ILE A 146 -4.08 2.17 6.36
C ILE A 146 -5.31 1.28 6.43
N GLU A 147 -5.12 0.01 6.17
CA GLU A 147 -6.17 -1.00 6.32
C GLU A 147 -6.34 -1.34 7.80
N LEU A 148 -7.50 -0.99 8.36
CA LEU A 148 -7.73 -1.12 9.81
C LEU A 148 -7.82 -2.59 10.23
N GLU A 149 -8.34 -3.45 9.38
CA GLU A 149 -8.54 -4.87 9.70
C GLU A 149 -7.22 -5.63 9.78
N GLU A 150 -6.28 -5.39 8.85
CA GLU A 150 -4.94 -5.97 8.89
C GLU A 150 -4.09 -5.39 10.02
N THR A 151 -4.13 -4.08 10.18
CA THR A 151 -3.34 -3.33 11.16
C THR A 151 -3.72 -3.69 12.60
N LEU A 152 -4.95 -4.13 12.83
CA LEU A 152 -5.48 -4.45 14.16
C LEU A 152 -5.59 -5.95 14.41
N THR A 153 -5.13 -6.75 13.49
CA THR A 153 -5.04 -8.19 13.66
C THR A 153 -3.65 -8.54 14.17
N TRP A 154 -3.53 -9.06 15.37
CA TRP A 154 -2.28 -9.63 15.85
C TRP A 154 -2.48 -11.05 16.38
N ALA A 155 -1.43 -11.85 16.28
CA ALA A 155 -1.41 -13.18 16.87
C ALA A 155 -0.94 -13.08 18.32
N ASP A 156 -1.75 -13.54 19.28
CA ASP A 156 -1.30 -13.79 20.65
C ASP A 156 -0.55 -15.14 20.76
N SER A 157 -0.71 -15.98 19.74
CA SER A 157 0.04 -17.22 19.49
C SER A 157 -0.07 -17.60 18.00
N GLU A 158 0.73 -18.57 17.53
CA GLU A 158 0.68 -19.07 16.14
C GLU A 158 -0.72 -19.59 15.71
N GLU A 159 -1.65 -19.78 16.63
CA GLU A 159 -2.98 -20.33 16.36
C GLU A 159 -4.13 -19.33 16.65
N ASN A 160 -3.86 -18.17 17.27
CA ASN A 160 -4.89 -17.23 17.69
C ASN A 160 -4.67 -15.83 17.10
N TYR A 161 -5.36 -15.54 16.03
CA TYR A 161 -5.49 -14.19 15.50
C TYR A 161 -6.65 -13.48 16.21
N LYS A 162 -6.39 -12.28 16.67
CA LYS A 162 -7.41 -11.43 17.27
C LYS A 162 -7.59 -10.18 16.44
N THR A 163 -8.71 -10.10 15.75
CA THR A 163 -9.14 -8.87 15.08
C THR A 163 -9.90 -8.00 16.10
N VAL A 164 -9.59 -6.72 16.13
CA VAL A 164 -10.29 -5.74 16.95
C VAL A 164 -11.00 -4.78 16.02
N GLU A 165 -12.33 -4.75 16.11
CA GLU A 165 -13.12 -3.78 15.36
C GLU A 165 -12.86 -2.37 15.91
N PRO A 166 -12.61 -1.36 15.04
CA PRO A 166 -12.43 0.01 15.48
C PRO A 166 -13.74 0.54 16.10
N PRO A 167 -13.65 1.27 17.24
CA PRO A 167 -14.81 1.96 17.77
C PRO A 167 -15.19 3.16 16.88
N GLU A 168 -16.41 3.69 17.05
CA GLU A 168 -16.91 4.86 16.33
C GLU A 168 -15.97 6.07 16.36
N GLN A 169 -15.20 6.21 17.45
CA GLN A 169 -14.21 7.27 17.63
C GLN A 169 -12.98 6.73 18.36
N PHE A 170 -11.81 7.11 17.88
CA PHE A 170 -10.56 6.74 18.49
C PHE A 170 -9.46 7.76 18.19
N THR A 171 -8.42 7.77 19.00
CA THR A 171 -7.20 8.56 18.77
C THR A 171 -6.19 7.74 18.01
N VAL A 172 -5.44 8.38 17.11
CA VAL A 172 -4.32 7.80 16.39
C VAL A 172 -3.07 8.59 16.74
N ASP A 173 -2.02 7.89 17.18
CA ASP A 173 -0.67 8.41 17.25
C ASP A 173 0.13 7.84 16.07
N LEU A 174 0.70 8.70 15.23
CA LEU A 174 1.54 8.39 14.10
C LEU A 174 2.94 8.94 14.34
N SER A 175 3.96 8.10 14.26
CA SER A 175 5.37 8.49 14.30
C SER A 175 6.06 8.05 13.02
N ILE A 176 6.55 9.00 12.21
CA ILE A 176 7.28 8.73 10.98
C ILE A 176 8.78 8.87 11.30
N GLY A 177 9.51 7.78 11.13
CA GLY A 177 10.96 7.71 11.36
C GLY A 177 11.77 8.01 10.10
N GLN A 178 11.28 7.58 8.94
CA GLN A 178 11.95 7.82 7.65
C GLN A 178 10.92 8.03 6.54
N ILE A 179 11.29 8.87 5.59
CA ILE A 179 10.64 9.02 4.29
C ILE A 179 11.62 8.45 3.27
N ILE A 180 11.20 7.42 2.55
CA ILE A 180 12.07 6.60 1.71
C ILE A 180 11.54 6.64 0.28
N GLY A 181 12.41 6.91 -0.69
CA GLY A 181 12.09 6.80 -2.10
C GLY A 181 13.02 5.82 -2.79
N ASP A 182 12.50 5.07 -3.75
CA ASP A 182 13.30 4.19 -4.57
C ASP A 182 14.17 5.02 -5.51
N ARG A 183 15.41 4.62 -5.72
CA ARG A 183 16.27 5.24 -6.75
C ARG A 183 15.81 4.79 -8.12
N SER A 184 15.98 5.68 -9.10
CA SER A 184 15.72 5.37 -10.51
C SER A 184 16.67 4.29 -11.06
N GLU A 185 17.87 4.18 -10.47
CA GLU A 185 18.88 3.19 -10.83
C GLU A 185 19.56 2.67 -9.55
N SER A 186 19.71 1.34 -9.44
CA SER A 186 20.51 0.75 -8.38
C SER A 186 21.99 1.11 -8.57
N THR A 187 22.62 1.55 -7.47
CA THR A 187 24.06 1.84 -7.43
C THR A 187 24.84 0.74 -6.72
N ALA A 188 24.21 -0.43 -6.50
CA ALA A 188 24.87 -1.58 -5.88
C ALA A 188 26.07 -2.01 -6.72
N PRO A 189 27.22 -2.31 -6.09
CA PRO A 189 28.34 -2.87 -6.80
C PRO A 189 27.98 -4.19 -7.47
N ASP A 190 28.50 -4.39 -8.68
CA ASP A 190 28.39 -5.69 -9.34
C ASP A 190 28.97 -6.81 -8.48
N MET A 191 28.50 -8.03 -8.70
CA MET A 191 29.07 -9.21 -8.03
C MET A 191 30.57 -9.27 -8.33
N PRO A 192 31.45 -9.28 -7.29
CA PRO A 192 32.88 -9.33 -7.50
C PRO A 192 33.31 -10.60 -8.26
N GLU A 193 34.19 -10.42 -9.26
CA GLU A 193 34.66 -11.51 -10.11
C GLU A 193 35.26 -12.69 -9.31
N ASP A 194 35.90 -12.42 -8.17
CA ASP A 194 36.46 -13.44 -7.31
C ASP A 194 35.39 -14.30 -6.62
N LEU A 195 34.28 -13.69 -6.17
CA LEU A 195 33.16 -14.43 -5.59
C LEU A 195 32.42 -15.24 -6.63
N GLN A 196 32.18 -14.67 -7.81
CA GLN A 196 31.58 -15.39 -8.93
C GLN A 196 32.45 -16.60 -9.36
N ALA A 197 33.75 -16.39 -9.46
CA ALA A 197 34.66 -17.46 -9.83
C ALA A 197 34.74 -18.59 -8.76
N GLU A 198 34.68 -18.25 -7.47
CA GLU A 198 34.60 -19.24 -6.40
C GLU A 198 33.31 -20.06 -6.48
N TYR A 199 32.18 -19.40 -6.71
CA TYR A 199 30.88 -20.05 -6.89
C TYR A 199 30.87 -20.97 -8.11
N ASP A 200 31.31 -20.49 -9.27
CA ASP A 200 31.40 -21.28 -10.51
C ASP A 200 32.31 -22.52 -10.33
N GLN A 201 33.42 -22.38 -9.61
CA GLN A 201 34.31 -23.50 -9.34
C GLN A 201 33.65 -24.51 -8.40
N ALA A 202 32.95 -24.03 -7.37
CA ALA A 202 32.23 -24.90 -6.44
C ALA A 202 31.10 -25.69 -7.12
N LEU A 203 30.40 -25.09 -8.07
CA LEU A 203 29.43 -25.82 -8.90
C LEU A 203 30.09 -26.94 -9.70
N LYS A 204 31.20 -26.66 -10.40
CA LYS A 204 31.94 -27.65 -11.18
C LYS A 204 32.47 -28.79 -10.31
N ASP A 205 32.96 -28.48 -9.11
CA ASP A 205 33.48 -29.50 -8.17
C ASP A 205 32.34 -30.43 -7.69
N ASN A 206 31.08 -30.01 -7.76
CA ASN A 206 29.89 -30.80 -7.49
C ASN A 206 29.25 -31.39 -8.77
N GLY A 207 29.93 -31.32 -9.92
CA GLY A 207 29.45 -31.88 -11.18
C GLY A 207 28.28 -31.12 -11.82
N MET A 208 28.21 -29.83 -11.56
CA MET A 208 27.22 -28.91 -12.10
C MET A 208 27.85 -27.90 -13.07
N GLU A 209 27.16 -27.51 -14.10
CA GLU A 209 27.63 -26.48 -15.03
C GLU A 209 27.14 -25.12 -14.55
N PRO A 210 28.01 -24.07 -14.48
CA PRO A 210 27.63 -22.74 -13.98
C PRO A 210 26.93 -21.91 -15.07
N ILE A 211 25.79 -22.38 -15.55
CA ILE A 211 24.93 -21.71 -16.52
C ILE A 211 23.47 -21.87 -16.11
N ASP A 212 22.69 -20.83 -16.24
CA ASP A 212 21.29 -20.79 -15.78
C ASP A 212 20.44 -21.90 -16.42
N GLU A 213 20.64 -22.17 -17.71
CA GLU A 213 19.89 -23.22 -18.45
C GLU A 213 20.16 -24.63 -17.90
N ALA A 214 21.27 -24.85 -17.19
CA ALA A 214 21.58 -26.13 -16.61
C ALA A 214 20.80 -26.43 -15.33
N TYR A 215 20.29 -25.41 -14.63
CA TYR A 215 19.56 -25.57 -13.37
C TYR A 215 18.35 -26.51 -13.51
N GLU A 216 17.62 -26.41 -14.61
CA GLU A 216 16.47 -27.28 -14.91
C GLU A 216 16.87 -28.77 -15.03
N THR A 217 18.12 -29.05 -15.29
CA THR A 217 18.67 -30.42 -15.43
C THR A 217 19.20 -30.99 -14.13
N TYR A 218 19.28 -30.17 -13.08
CA TYR A 218 19.82 -30.61 -11.78
C TYR A 218 18.86 -31.56 -11.07
N THR A 219 19.45 -32.53 -10.39
CA THR A 219 18.70 -33.35 -9.43
C THR A 219 18.33 -32.53 -8.21
N GLU A 220 17.33 -32.96 -7.44
CA GLU A 220 16.92 -32.26 -6.20
C GLU A 220 18.10 -32.11 -5.21
N GLU A 221 19.01 -33.09 -5.13
CA GLU A 221 20.21 -32.99 -4.31
C GLU A 221 21.18 -31.91 -4.84
N GLN A 222 21.31 -31.79 -6.15
CA GLN A 222 22.13 -30.74 -6.78
C GLN A 222 21.52 -29.35 -6.60
N LYS A 223 20.21 -29.20 -6.71
CA LYS A 223 19.51 -27.94 -6.44
C LYS A 223 19.71 -27.46 -5.00
N GLU A 224 19.68 -28.40 -4.03
CA GLU A 224 19.96 -28.07 -2.64
C GLU A 224 21.41 -27.62 -2.42
N ILE A 225 22.36 -28.26 -3.07
CA ILE A 225 23.80 -27.88 -3.03
C ILE A 225 23.97 -26.50 -3.69
N GLU A 226 23.39 -26.28 -4.86
CA GLU A 226 23.44 -24.99 -5.57
C GLU A 226 22.89 -23.87 -4.68
N HIS A 227 21.72 -24.05 -4.09
CA HIS A 227 21.11 -23.06 -3.18
C HIS A 227 22.04 -22.72 -1.99
N GLN A 228 22.72 -23.70 -1.41
CA GLN A 228 23.67 -23.46 -0.33
C GLN A 228 24.90 -22.66 -0.81
N LEU A 229 25.46 -22.99 -1.97
CA LEU A 229 26.60 -22.28 -2.56
C LEU A 229 26.21 -20.83 -2.95
N PHE A 230 25.04 -20.65 -3.55
CA PHE A 230 24.50 -19.33 -3.88
C PHE A 230 24.31 -18.48 -2.63
N THR A 231 23.70 -19.05 -1.59
CA THR A 231 23.54 -18.37 -0.29
C THR A 231 24.88 -17.98 0.32
N GLN A 232 25.90 -18.85 0.22
CA GLN A 232 27.24 -18.53 0.72
C GLN A 232 27.89 -17.39 -0.06
N MET A 233 27.77 -17.36 -1.37
CA MET A 233 28.28 -16.26 -2.22
C MET A 233 27.62 -14.93 -1.85
N TRP A 234 26.29 -14.90 -1.72
CA TRP A 234 25.55 -13.70 -1.32
C TRP A 234 25.87 -13.24 0.11
N ASN A 235 26.11 -14.16 1.04
CA ASN A 235 26.56 -13.79 2.39
C ASN A 235 27.93 -13.11 2.35
N GLN A 236 28.87 -13.59 1.54
CA GLN A 236 30.17 -12.94 1.35
C GLN A 236 30.05 -11.58 0.66
N TYR A 237 29.14 -11.45 -0.32
CA TYR A 237 28.82 -10.16 -0.94
C TYR A 237 28.29 -9.17 0.10
N ASN A 238 27.32 -9.57 0.92
CA ASN A 238 26.73 -8.74 1.98
C ASN A 238 27.75 -8.39 3.09
N GLU A 239 28.72 -9.26 3.37
CA GLU A 239 29.82 -8.92 4.28
C GLU A 239 30.74 -7.83 3.70
N ARG A 240 30.95 -7.80 2.38
CA ARG A 240 31.74 -6.76 1.71
C ARG A 240 30.96 -5.46 1.56
N TYR A 241 29.65 -5.54 1.35
CA TYR A 241 28.74 -4.43 1.13
C TYR A 241 27.55 -4.49 2.12
N PRO A 242 27.81 -4.24 3.41
CA PRO A 242 26.81 -4.44 4.45
C PRO A 242 25.55 -3.58 4.27
N GLU A 243 25.66 -2.46 3.55
CA GLU A 243 24.53 -1.58 3.24
C GLU A 243 23.54 -2.20 2.25
N ALA A 244 23.99 -3.21 1.44
CA ALA A 244 23.13 -3.90 0.49
C ALA A 244 22.10 -4.85 1.14
N ASN A 245 22.28 -5.19 2.41
CA ASN A 245 21.40 -6.08 3.17
C ASN A 245 20.69 -5.36 4.32
N GLN A 246 20.66 -4.04 4.29
CA GLN A 246 19.97 -3.21 5.27
C GLN A 246 18.72 -2.57 4.63
N PHE A 247 17.73 -2.30 5.43
CA PHE A 247 16.62 -1.47 4.98
C PHE A 247 16.62 -0.14 5.76
N PRO A 248 16.51 0.99 5.06
CA PRO A 248 16.57 1.15 3.61
C PRO A 248 17.96 0.84 3.04
N ASN A 249 18.00 0.25 1.84
CA ASN A 249 19.23 -0.10 1.16
C ASN A 249 19.86 1.13 0.50
N ALA A 250 21.08 1.49 0.90
CA ALA A 250 21.75 2.69 0.42
C ALA A 250 22.07 2.70 -1.09
N TYR A 251 22.01 1.54 -1.77
CA TYR A 251 22.24 1.42 -3.21
C TYR A 251 20.95 1.51 -4.05
N GLU A 252 19.81 1.22 -3.43
CA GLU A 252 18.51 1.13 -4.09
C GLU A 252 17.55 2.24 -3.65
N ASN A 253 17.83 2.87 -2.49
CA ASN A 253 16.95 3.85 -1.90
C ASN A 253 17.68 5.15 -1.56
N TRP A 254 16.92 6.22 -1.51
CA TRP A 254 17.27 7.44 -0.78
C TRP A 254 16.27 7.63 0.37
N TRP A 255 16.62 8.39 1.39
CA TRP A 255 15.71 8.67 2.50
C TRP A 255 16.03 9.96 3.23
N PHE A 256 15.05 10.46 3.95
CA PHE A 256 15.19 11.47 4.98
C PHE A 256 14.90 10.82 6.33
N ASP A 257 15.83 10.95 7.28
CA ASP A 257 15.63 10.55 8.67
C ASP A 257 14.90 11.67 9.43
N GLY A 258 14.02 11.31 10.35
CA GLY A 258 13.32 12.28 11.16
C GLY A 258 12.57 11.69 12.35
N ALA A 259 11.80 12.54 13.01
CA ALA A 259 10.84 12.17 14.04
C ALA A 259 9.64 13.11 13.90
N TRP A 260 8.78 12.83 12.90
CA TRP A 260 7.54 13.57 12.70
C TRP A 260 6.44 12.84 13.47
N GLU A 261 6.03 13.43 14.60
CA GLU A 261 5.06 12.83 15.51
C GLU A 261 3.73 13.59 15.45
N PHE A 262 2.66 12.88 15.26
CA PHE A 262 1.30 13.41 15.16
C PHE A 262 0.36 12.63 16.08
N SER A 263 -0.64 13.34 16.64
CA SER A 263 -1.72 12.71 17.41
C SER A 263 -3.02 13.41 17.03
N PHE A 264 -4.03 12.65 16.62
CA PHE A 264 -5.31 13.17 16.14
C PHE A 264 -6.45 12.21 16.45
N ASP A 265 -7.67 12.75 16.56
CA ASP A 265 -8.87 11.96 16.74
C ASP A 265 -9.48 11.61 15.38
N VAL A 266 -9.97 10.38 15.30
CA VAL A 266 -10.62 9.80 14.12
C VAL A 266 -12.06 9.48 14.46
N THR A 267 -12.98 9.81 13.55
CA THR A 267 -14.38 9.37 13.59
C THR A 267 -14.65 8.49 12.37
N VAL A 268 -15.20 7.30 12.60
CA VAL A 268 -15.55 6.37 11.51
C VAL A 268 -16.82 6.86 10.82
N ASP A 269 -16.76 6.99 9.50
CA ASP A 269 -17.90 7.33 8.65
C ASP A 269 -18.53 6.06 8.07
N HIS A 270 -19.75 5.75 8.49
CA HIS A 270 -20.53 4.62 7.99
C HIS A 270 -21.46 5.01 6.83
N SER A 271 -21.43 6.27 6.40
CA SER A 271 -22.25 6.72 5.30
C SER A 271 -21.84 6.04 4.00
N ASP A 272 -22.86 5.65 3.21
CA ASP A 272 -22.67 4.99 1.92
C ASP A 272 -21.83 3.68 2.00
N THR A 273 -21.78 3.02 3.17
CA THR A 273 -21.18 1.70 3.37
C THR A 273 -22.27 0.62 3.41
N VAL A 274 -22.12 -0.41 2.58
CA VAL A 274 -23.08 -1.53 2.51
C VAL A 274 -22.33 -2.85 2.48
N THR A 275 -22.62 -3.73 3.45
CA THR A 275 -22.07 -5.09 3.47
C THR A 275 -23.12 -6.12 3.06
N LYS A 276 -22.74 -7.03 2.18
CA LYS A 276 -23.48 -8.20 1.78
C LYS A 276 -22.67 -9.46 2.07
N THR A 277 -23.37 -10.56 2.26
CA THR A 277 -22.72 -11.85 2.49
C THR A 277 -23.20 -12.83 1.42
N VAL A 278 -22.23 -13.53 0.83
CA VAL A 278 -22.47 -14.67 -0.05
C VAL A 278 -21.84 -15.91 0.57
N ASN A 279 -22.31 -17.08 0.20
CA ASN A 279 -21.83 -18.33 0.79
C ASN A 279 -21.36 -19.31 -0.30
N ALA A 280 -20.07 -19.65 -0.26
CA ALA A 280 -19.39 -20.52 -1.20
C ALA A 280 -19.20 -21.97 -0.69
N ASP A 281 -19.72 -22.33 0.51
CA ASP A 281 -19.50 -23.62 1.18
C ASP A 281 -19.83 -24.85 0.29
N ASP A 282 -20.84 -24.74 -0.57
CA ASP A 282 -21.26 -25.84 -1.45
C ASP A 282 -20.32 -26.06 -2.66
N ALA A 283 -19.48 -25.07 -2.97
CA ALA A 283 -18.62 -25.07 -4.15
C ALA A 283 -17.14 -25.19 -3.83
N CYS A 284 -16.71 -24.54 -2.75
CA CYS A 284 -15.33 -24.54 -2.25
C CYS A 284 -15.32 -24.32 -0.74
N ASP A 285 -14.24 -24.72 -0.06
CA ASP A 285 -14.14 -24.67 1.41
C ASP A 285 -13.90 -23.25 1.99
N ILE A 286 -14.07 -22.20 1.19
CA ILE A 286 -13.89 -20.80 1.61
C ILE A 286 -14.96 -20.36 2.62
N GLY A 287 -16.18 -20.87 2.49
CA GLY A 287 -17.27 -20.55 3.39
C GLY A 287 -17.97 -19.23 3.07
N GLU A 288 -18.22 -18.45 4.09
CA GLU A 288 -18.86 -17.14 3.99
C GLU A 288 -17.88 -16.10 3.44
N ILE A 289 -18.32 -15.35 2.42
CA ILE A 289 -17.59 -14.21 1.85
C ILE A 289 -18.37 -12.93 2.16
N LYS A 290 -17.77 -12.00 2.87
CA LYS A 290 -18.33 -10.67 3.13
C LYS A 290 -17.85 -9.70 2.06
N VAL A 291 -18.78 -9.07 1.36
CA VAL A 291 -18.51 -8.08 0.32
C VAL A 291 -18.98 -6.73 0.83
N THR A 292 -18.07 -5.82 1.09
CA THR A 292 -18.37 -4.49 1.60
C THR A 292 -18.10 -3.44 0.53
N GLN A 293 -19.12 -2.69 0.16
CA GLN A 293 -18.99 -1.50 -0.66
C GLN A 293 -18.82 -0.28 0.25
N THR A 294 -17.80 0.51 -0.01
CA THR A 294 -17.62 1.86 0.51
C THR A 294 -17.63 2.86 -0.65
N PRO A 295 -17.56 4.17 -0.42
CA PRO A 295 -17.48 5.16 -1.50
C PRO A 295 -16.29 4.97 -2.47
N PHE A 296 -15.19 4.33 -2.02
CA PHE A 296 -13.94 4.27 -2.79
C PHE A 296 -13.49 2.86 -3.15
N GLU A 297 -14.01 1.85 -2.46
CA GLU A 297 -13.55 0.47 -2.62
C GLU A 297 -14.67 -0.56 -2.44
N ILE A 298 -14.46 -1.71 -3.04
CA ILE A 298 -15.13 -2.96 -2.71
C ILE A 298 -14.11 -3.81 -1.95
N SER A 299 -14.37 -4.19 -0.71
CA SER A 299 -13.56 -5.15 0.01
C SER A 299 -14.24 -6.51 0.09
N VAL A 300 -13.43 -7.56 0.05
CA VAL A 300 -13.90 -8.96 0.09
C VAL A 300 -13.16 -9.67 1.20
N ASN A 301 -13.87 -10.09 2.23
CA ASN A 301 -13.28 -10.77 3.38
C ASN A 301 -13.82 -12.20 3.50
N TYR A 302 -12.94 -13.15 3.68
CA TYR A 302 -13.23 -14.57 3.86
C TYR A 302 -12.19 -15.23 4.78
N ASP A 303 -12.40 -16.47 5.15
CA ASP A 303 -11.44 -17.22 5.98
C ASP A 303 -10.22 -17.64 5.14
N TYR A 304 -9.16 -16.86 5.19
CA TYR A 304 -7.90 -17.11 4.45
C TYR A 304 -7.24 -18.45 4.79
N SER A 305 -7.46 -18.96 6.00
CA SER A 305 -6.89 -20.27 6.38
C SER A 305 -7.46 -21.41 5.56
N LYS A 306 -8.65 -21.20 4.97
CA LYS A 306 -9.34 -22.12 4.09
C LYS A 306 -9.16 -21.78 2.61
N GLY A 307 -8.92 -20.51 2.33
CA GLY A 307 -8.85 -19.97 0.96
C GLY A 307 -7.45 -19.88 0.36
N ILE A 308 -6.43 -20.53 0.95
CA ILE A 308 -5.03 -20.39 0.51
C ILE A 308 -4.78 -20.81 -0.95
N ASP A 309 -5.59 -21.70 -1.47
CA ASP A 309 -5.47 -22.19 -2.83
C ASP A 309 -6.35 -21.42 -3.84
N TYR A 310 -6.98 -20.32 -3.40
CA TYR A 310 -7.92 -19.56 -4.20
C TYR A 310 -7.54 -18.09 -4.31
N VAL A 311 -7.99 -17.47 -5.40
CA VAL A 311 -7.97 -16.02 -5.60
C VAL A 311 -9.41 -15.54 -5.74
N VAL A 312 -9.74 -14.47 -5.04
CA VAL A 312 -11.00 -13.77 -5.25
C VAL A 312 -10.78 -12.60 -6.20
N THR A 313 -11.61 -12.45 -7.21
CA THR A 313 -11.60 -11.31 -8.12
C THR A 313 -13.01 -10.76 -8.29
N VAL A 314 -13.13 -9.47 -8.61
CA VAL A 314 -14.42 -8.78 -8.66
C VAL A 314 -14.58 -8.06 -10.00
N LEU A 315 -15.71 -8.25 -10.64
CA LEU A 315 -16.11 -7.51 -11.84
C LEU A 315 -17.20 -6.49 -11.51
N ASP A 316 -17.13 -5.33 -12.18
CA ASP A 316 -18.17 -4.30 -12.13
C ASP A 316 -19.47 -4.72 -12.84
N ALA A 317 -20.50 -3.87 -12.83
CA ALA A 317 -21.78 -4.12 -13.46
C ALA A 317 -21.71 -4.33 -14.99
N GLN A 318 -20.59 -3.98 -15.62
CA GLN A 318 -20.34 -4.17 -17.05
C GLN A 318 -19.40 -5.37 -17.33
N GLY A 319 -19.07 -6.17 -16.33
CA GLY A 319 -18.20 -7.35 -16.48
C GLY A 319 -16.70 -6.99 -16.66
N ARG A 320 -16.27 -5.82 -16.21
CA ARG A 320 -14.87 -5.39 -16.26
C ARG A 320 -14.22 -5.60 -14.88
N PRO A 321 -12.97 -6.10 -14.81
CA PRO A 321 -12.32 -6.30 -13.54
C PRO A 321 -12.09 -4.98 -12.81
N LEU A 322 -12.34 -4.97 -11.51
CA LEU A 322 -11.91 -3.90 -10.63
C LEU A 322 -10.40 -4.06 -10.34
N ALA A 323 -9.69 -2.94 -10.29
CA ALA A 323 -8.27 -2.97 -9.96
C ALA A 323 -8.09 -3.37 -8.49
N SER A 324 -7.28 -4.40 -8.23
CA SER A 324 -6.84 -4.71 -6.87
C SER A 324 -5.91 -3.61 -6.38
N GLY A 325 -6.25 -2.98 -5.26
CA GLY A 325 -5.45 -1.93 -4.64
C GLY A 325 -4.53 -2.48 -3.56
N PHE A 326 -5.11 -3.04 -2.51
CA PHE A 326 -4.40 -3.66 -1.39
C PHE A 326 -5.16 -4.90 -0.93
N GLY A 327 -4.44 -6.03 -0.78
CA GLY A 327 -5.03 -7.26 -0.31
C GLY A 327 -6.30 -7.61 -1.08
N ASP A 328 -7.43 -7.70 -0.38
CA ASP A 328 -8.74 -8.00 -0.96
C ASP A 328 -9.63 -6.76 -1.14
N SER A 329 -9.01 -5.59 -1.26
CA SER A 329 -9.68 -4.34 -1.59
C SER A 329 -9.49 -3.97 -3.05
N PHE A 330 -10.59 -3.61 -3.71
CA PHE A 330 -10.69 -3.30 -5.13
C PHE A 330 -11.17 -1.85 -5.31
N ALA A 331 -10.46 -1.08 -6.09
CA ALA A 331 -10.79 0.32 -6.34
C ALA A 331 -12.07 0.48 -7.17
N VAL A 332 -13.00 1.30 -6.69
CA VAL A 332 -14.25 1.61 -7.41
C VAL A 332 -14.00 2.58 -8.57
N GLN A 333 -13.23 3.64 -8.35
CA GLN A 333 -12.93 4.66 -9.35
C GLN A 333 -14.21 5.19 -10.04
N ASP A 334 -14.24 5.20 -11.38
CA ASP A 334 -15.34 5.59 -12.24
C ASP A 334 -16.25 4.41 -12.64
N ARG A 335 -16.19 3.28 -11.90
CA ARG A 335 -16.92 2.05 -12.20
C ARG A 335 -18.34 2.08 -11.63
N ASP A 336 -19.26 1.45 -12.34
CA ASP A 336 -20.59 1.19 -11.82
C ASP A 336 -20.55 -0.08 -10.96
N VAL A 337 -20.55 0.11 -9.65
CA VAL A 337 -20.54 -0.95 -8.65
C VAL A 337 -21.89 -1.09 -7.92
N SER A 338 -22.97 -0.54 -8.49
CA SER A 338 -24.33 -0.83 -7.99
C SER A 338 -24.62 -2.32 -7.93
N LYS A 339 -23.86 -3.07 -8.70
CA LYS A 339 -23.82 -4.51 -8.77
C LYS A 339 -22.39 -4.96 -9.09
N VAL A 340 -21.91 -5.96 -8.41
CA VAL A 340 -20.63 -6.62 -8.72
C VAL A 340 -20.81 -8.12 -8.84
N THR A 341 -19.91 -8.79 -9.56
CA THR A 341 -19.83 -10.26 -9.53
C THR A 341 -18.52 -10.66 -8.88
N VAL A 342 -18.62 -11.42 -7.81
CA VAL A 342 -17.47 -11.98 -7.07
C VAL A 342 -17.18 -13.35 -7.63
N TYR A 343 -15.93 -13.61 -8.02
CA TYR A 343 -15.43 -14.89 -8.52
C TYR A 343 -14.39 -15.46 -7.59
N VAL A 344 -14.46 -16.74 -7.32
CA VAL A 344 -13.45 -17.53 -6.62
C VAL A 344 -12.82 -18.47 -7.63
N VAL A 345 -11.51 -18.37 -7.83
CA VAL A 345 -10.76 -19.10 -8.85
C VAL A 345 -9.60 -19.83 -8.20
N ASP A 346 -9.25 -21.02 -8.69
CA ASP A 346 -8.00 -21.68 -8.28
C ASP A 346 -6.79 -20.76 -8.49
N TYR A 347 -5.88 -20.73 -7.52
CA TYR A 347 -4.74 -19.82 -7.51
C TYR A 347 -3.85 -19.98 -8.75
N TYR A 348 -3.50 -21.23 -9.10
CA TYR A 348 -2.60 -21.48 -10.23
C TYR A 348 -3.29 -21.17 -11.56
N GLU A 349 -4.56 -21.55 -11.71
CA GLU A 349 -5.32 -21.23 -12.91
C GLU A 349 -5.47 -19.72 -13.10
N TYR A 350 -5.71 -18.98 -12.01
CA TYR A 350 -5.78 -17.53 -12.07
C TYR A 350 -4.43 -16.91 -12.47
N MET A 351 -3.33 -17.33 -11.84
CA MET A 351 -2.01 -16.73 -12.10
C MET A 351 -1.48 -17.05 -13.50
N ASP A 352 -1.69 -18.27 -13.99
CA ASP A 352 -1.13 -18.73 -15.27
C ASP A 352 -1.94 -18.24 -16.48
N GLU A 353 -3.29 -18.21 -16.38
CA GLU A 353 -4.15 -18.02 -17.54
C GLU A 353 -5.04 -16.76 -17.46
N LEU A 354 -5.50 -16.38 -16.27
CA LEU A 354 -6.55 -15.37 -16.14
C LEU A 354 -6.02 -13.97 -15.80
N LYS A 355 -5.06 -13.85 -14.90
CA LYS A 355 -4.58 -12.57 -14.37
C LYS A 355 -4.19 -11.56 -15.43
N GLY A 356 -3.52 -12.04 -16.51
CA GLY A 356 -3.05 -11.19 -17.60
C GLY A 356 -4.04 -11.03 -18.76
N TYR A 357 -5.11 -11.82 -18.82
CA TYR A 357 -5.95 -11.90 -20.02
C TYR A 357 -6.60 -10.57 -20.38
N TYR A 358 -7.19 -9.87 -19.41
CA TYR A 358 -7.86 -8.59 -19.62
C TYR A 358 -6.90 -7.47 -20.01
N TYR A 359 -5.67 -7.53 -19.55
CA TYR A 359 -4.65 -6.46 -19.72
C TYR A 359 -3.76 -6.67 -20.94
N GLN A 360 -4.04 -7.65 -21.80
CA GLN A 360 -3.28 -7.83 -23.04
C GLN A 360 -3.58 -6.73 -24.06
N ASP A 361 -2.56 -6.25 -24.75
CA ASP A 361 -2.68 -5.20 -25.77
C ASP A 361 -3.71 -5.51 -26.87
N ASN A 362 -3.96 -6.81 -27.12
CA ASN A 362 -4.92 -7.30 -28.11
C ASN A 362 -6.25 -7.77 -27.48
N TYR A 363 -6.55 -7.39 -26.25
CA TYR A 363 -7.77 -7.84 -25.55
C TYR A 363 -9.05 -7.61 -26.36
N GLU A 364 -9.19 -6.49 -27.09
CA GLU A 364 -10.39 -6.23 -27.94
C GLU A 364 -10.59 -7.28 -29.04
N GLU A 365 -9.52 -7.89 -29.53
CA GLU A 365 -9.61 -8.99 -30.51
C GLU A 365 -9.96 -10.31 -29.80
N LEU A 366 -9.33 -10.59 -28.65
CA LEU A 366 -9.59 -11.78 -27.85
C LEU A 366 -11.03 -11.79 -27.35
N ALA A 367 -11.56 -10.67 -26.89
CA ALA A 367 -12.92 -10.52 -26.40
C ALA A 367 -14.02 -10.74 -27.46
N LYS A 368 -13.68 -10.72 -28.76
CA LYS A 368 -14.62 -11.11 -29.81
C LYS A 368 -14.89 -12.63 -29.84
N GLU A 369 -13.92 -13.41 -29.37
CA GLU A 369 -14.05 -14.86 -29.24
C GLU A 369 -14.58 -15.23 -27.85
N LYS A 370 -14.00 -14.62 -26.81
CA LYS A 370 -14.41 -14.84 -25.42
C LYS A 370 -14.04 -13.61 -24.56
N THR A 371 -15.02 -13.04 -23.89
CA THR A 371 -14.79 -11.96 -22.93
C THR A 371 -14.12 -12.49 -21.66
N TYR A 372 -13.51 -11.58 -20.89
CA TYR A 372 -12.92 -11.95 -19.60
C TYR A 372 -13.96 -12.54 -18.63
N GLN A 373 -15.16 -11.97 -18.61
CA GLN A 373 -16.27 -12.49 -17.82
C GLN A 373 -16.66 -13.93 -18.23
N GLU A 374 -16.83 -14.18 -19.53
CA GLU A 374 -17.15 -15.54 -20.02
C GLU A 374 -16.04 -16.55 -19.70
N LEU A 375 -14.79 -16.10 -19.67
CA LEU A 375 -13.68 -16.94 -19.28
C LEU A 375 -13.73 -17.27 -17.78
N LEU A 376 -14.04 -16.29 -16.93
CA LEU A 376 -14.24 -16.49 -15.49
C LEU A 376 -15.46 -17.37 -15.21
N ASP A 377 -16.59 -17.19 -15.91
CA ASP A 377 -17.79 -18.01 -15.76
C ASP A 377 -17.52 -19.51 -16.02
N GLU A 378 -16.55 -19.83 -16.89
CA GLU A 378 -16.17 -21.20 -17.20
C GLU A 378 -15.14 -21.81 -16.23
N ARG A 379 -14.31 -20.96 -15.61
CA ARG A 379 -13.13 -21.39 -14.87
C ARG A 379 -13.29 -21.25 -13.35
N ALA A 380 -14.12 -20.33 -12.89
CA ALA A 380 -14.33 -20.12 -11.48
C ALA A 380 -14.95 -21.35 -10.81
N VAL A 381 -14.45 -21.69 -9.63
CA VAL A 381 -15.05 -22.73 -8.78
C VAL A 381 -16.35 -22.25 -8.15
N TYR A 382 -16.48 -20.93 -7.97
CA TYR A 382 -17.70 -20.28 -7.48
C TYR A 382 -17.79 -18.86 -8.03
N TYR A 383 -19.01 -18.39 -8.29
CA TYR A 383 -19.27 -16.97 -8.49
C TYR A 383 -20.70 -16.61 -8.10
N GLU A 384 -20.88 -15.37 -7.68
CA GLU A 384 -22.20 -14.83 -7.32
C GLU A 384 -22.28 -13.32 -7.62
N GLU A 385 -23.47 -12.90 -8.07
CA GLU A 385 -23.80 -11.50 -8.28
C GLU A 385 -24.28 -10.87 -6.97
N VAL A 386 -23.64 -9.77 -6.57
CA VAL A 386 -23.94 -8.99 -5.37
C VAL A 386 -24.53 -7.64 -5.78
N VAL A 387 -25.73 -7.33 -5.32
CA VAL A 387 -26.43 -6.05 -5.56
C VAL A 387 -26.45 -5.25 -4.27
N PHE A 388 -25.92 -4.03 -4.32
CA PHE A 388 -25.82 -3.13 -3.18
C PHE A 388 -27.03 -2.21 -3.03
#